data_5bc39ec1b031c857edc6a7815cc57d27
#
_entry.id   5bc39ec1b031c857edc6a7815cc57d27
#
_cell.length_a   1.000
_cell.length_b   1.000
_cell.length_c   1.000
_cell.angle_alpha   90.00
_cell.angle_beta   90.00
_cell.angle_gamma   90.00
#
_symmetry.space_group_name_H-M   'P 1'
#
loop_
_entity.id
_entity.type
_entity.pdbx_description
1 polymer ?
#
loop_
_entity_poly.entity_id
_entity_poly.type
_entity_poly.pdbx_seq_one_letter_code
_entity_poly.pdbx_strand_id
1 'polypeptide(L)'
;VEEAAAVNSCECLFAFPGLNNIPANAAIDAHSVMWKAYVPTQQTYARQLQIVKDHLQKGNSYLVNLTCRIPVETNISLRDIFLRAHAPYRFWLKNRLVCFSPETFVRVDGRTISSFPMKGTIDATIPDATDVLYNNEKEAAEHATIVDLIRNDLSIVADHVHVSRYRYVERLTTNRGAILQTSSEINGQLTDYYLHHIGQMLYSQLPAGSITGAPKPKTMAIIAEAEDYQRGFYSGVMGYCAPGRLESAVMIRLIDAEDGQLYYKAGGGITARSVCRDEYQEVIQKVYVPIY
;
A
#
# COMPACT_ATOMS: atom_id res chain seq x y z
N VAL A 1 -14.56 10.15 -5.43
CA VAL A 1 -15.07 9.46 -6.64
C VAL A 1 -14.94 10.45 -7.78
N GLU A 2 -13.76 10.52 -8.36
CA GLU A 2 -13.55 11.33 -9.55
C GLU A 2 -14.20 10.60 -10.73
N GLU A 3 -15.34 11.13 -11.12
CA GLU A 3 -16.11 10.97 -12.34
C GLU A 3 -16.14 9.59 -13.02
N ALA A 4 -17.20 8.85 -12.78
CA ALA A 4 -17.56 7.67 -13.57
C ALA A 4 -17.60 7.92 -15.10
N ALA A 5 -17.78 9.18 -15.53
CA ALA A 5 -17.72 9.57 -16.93
C ALA A 5 -16.31 9.54 -17.54
N ALA A 6 -15.26 9.79 -16.75
CA ALA A 6 -13.87 9.74 -17.23
C ALA A 6 -13.39 8.30 -17.48
N VAL A 7 -14.00 7.31 -16.85
CA VAL A 7 -13.62 5.90 -16.99
C VAL A 7 -13.90 5.36 -18.40
N ASN A 8 -14.94 5.82 -19.06
CA ASN A 8 -15.32 5.35 -20.40
C ASN A 8 -14.42 5.88 -21.53
N SER A 9 -13.61 6.90 -21.28
CA SER A 9 -12.67 7.49 -22.24
C SER A 9 -11.20 7.22 -21.94
N CYS A 10 -10.89 6.61 -20.80
CA CYS A 10 -9.52 6.33 -20.36
C CYS A 10 -9.05 4.95 -20.81
N GLU A 11 -7.89 4.91 -21.46
CA GLU A 11 -7.14 3.66 -21.61
C GLU A 11 -6.51 3.31 -20.27
N CYS A 12 -6.83 2.13 -19.73
CA CYS A 12 -6.19 1.58 -18.56
C CYS A 12 -5.73 0.14 -18.79
N LEU A 13 -4.62 -0.23 -18.16
CA LEU A 13 -4.14 -1.60 -18.12
C LEU A 13 -4.05 -2.04 -16.66
N PHE A 14 -4.38 -3.30 -16.42
CA PHE A 14 -4.23 -3.90 -15.10
C PHE A 14 -3.74 -5.34 -15.19
N ALA A 15 -3.06 -5.78 -14.14
CA ALA A 15 -2.72 -7.17 -13.90
C ALA A 15 -2.83 -7.44 -12.40
N PHE A 16 -3.78 -8.29 -12.04
CA PHE A 16 -4.09 -8.74 -10.68
C PHE A 16 -3.96 -10.28 -10.61
N PRO A 17 -3.94 -10.88 -9.43
CA PRO A 17 -3.87 -12.33 -9.30
C PRO A 17 -4.99 -13.04 -10.10
N GLY A 18 -4.57 -13.81 -11.11
CA GLY A 18 -5.47 -14.58 -11.97
C GLY A 18 -6.25 -13.78 -13.02
N LEU A 19 -6.01 -12.47 -13.18
CA LEU A 19 -6.72 -11.64 -14.14
C LEU A 19 -5.86 -10.48 -14.66
N ASN A 20 -5.86 -10.27 -15.99
CA ASN A 20 -5.27 -9.08 -16.60
C ASN A 20 -5.97 -8.73 -17.92
N ASN A 21 -5.75 -7.51 -18.40
CA ASN A 21 -6.19 -7.04 -19.73
C ASN A 21 -5.01 -6.63 -20.63
N ILE A 22 -3.83 -7.16 -20.38
CA ILE A 22 -2.64 -6.86 -21.18
C ILE A 22 -2.81 -7.47 -22.57
N PRO A 23 -2.71 -6.67 -23.65
CA PRO A 23 -2.76 -7.20 -25.01
C PRO A 23 -1.64 -8.21 -25.26
N ALA A 24 -1.96 -9.32 -25.92
CA ALA A 24 -0.98 -10.39 -26.22
C ALA A 24 0.21 -9.89 -27.08
N ASN A 25 0.02 -8.83 -27.86
CA ASN A 25 1.03 -8.19 -28.70
C ASN A 25 1.60 -6.90 -28.10
N ALA A 26 1.45 -6.69 -26.80
CA ALA A 26 2.01 -5.51 -26.14
C ALA A 26 3.53 -5.47 -26.33
N ALA A 27 3.99 -4.51 -27.12
CA ALA A 27 5.43 -4.28 -27.27
C ALA A 27 6.03 -3.77 -25.96
N ILE A 28 7.15 -4.35 -25.57
CA ILE A 28 7.94 -3.94 -24.42
C ILE A 28 9.21 -3.28 -24.94
N ASP A 29 9.46 -2.06 -24.54
CA ASP A 29 10.70 -1.37 -24.83
C ASP A 29 11.84 -2.02 -24.03
N ALA A 30 12.89 -2.49 -24.71
CA ALA A 30 14.02 -3.19 -24.10
C ALA A 30 15.15 -2.26 -23.66
N HIS A 31 15.01 -0.93 -23.79
CA HIS A 31 16.05 0.00 -23.39
C HIS A 31 16.36 -0.10 -21.89
N SER A 32 17.61 0.19 -21.55
CA SER A 32 18.04 0.31 -20.15
C SER A 32 17.25 1.41 -19.45
N VAL A 33 16.82 1.14 -18.23
CA VAL A 33 16.04 2.10 -17.42
C VAL A 33 16.97 3.08 -16.74
N MET A 34 16.81 4.36 -17.06
CA MET A 34 17.34 5.44 -16.24
C MET A 34 16.29 5.77 -15.18
N TRP A 35 16.70 5.82 -13.93
CA TRP A 35 15.85 6.17 -12.80
C TRP A 35 16.57 7.12 -11.87
N LYS A 36 15.99 8.28 -11.63
CA LYS A 36 16.53 9.27 -10.70
C LYS A 36 15.41 9.80 -9.82
N ALA A 37 15.60 9.75 -8.50
CA ALA A 37 14.66 10.24 -7.52
C ALA A 37 15.29 11.37 -6.68
N TYR A 38 14.52 12.43 -6.48
CA TYR A 38 14.94 13.62 -5.73
C TYR A 38 14.29 13.59 -4.34
N VAL A 39 14.85 12.77 -3.47
CA VAL A 39 14.32 12.55 -2.11
C VAL A 39 14.45 13.84 -1.31
N PRO A 40 13.44 14.22 -0.49
CA PRO A 40 13.56 15.37 0.41
C PRO A 40 14.74 15.19 1.37
N THR A 41 15.31 16.30 1.85
CA THR A 41 16.39 16.21 2.83
C THR A 41 15.89 15.59 4.14
N GLN A 42 16.80 14.96 4.89
CA GLN A 42 16.47 14.42 6.21
C GLN A 42 15.92 15.52 7.15
N GLN A 43 16.38 16.77 7.00
CA GLN A 43 15.87 17.89 7.79
C GLN A 43 14.40 18.21 7.46
N THR A 44 14.03 18.17 6.19
CA THR A 44 12.63 18.37 5.75
C THR A 44 11.74 17.27 6.30
N TYR A 45 12.17 16.01 6.14
CA TYR A 45 11.45 14.86 6.70
C TYR A 45 11.32 14.93 8.22
N ALA A 46 12.38 15.34 8.93
CA ALA A 46 12.37 15.46 10.38
C ALA A 46 11.32 16.46 10.90
N ARG A 47 11.07 17.56 10.18
CA ARG A 47 10.03 18.54 10.54
C ARG A 47 8.63 17.91 10.44
N GLN A 48 8.34 17.21 9.36
CA GLN A 48 7.07 16.52 9.15
C GLN A 48 6.87 15.42 10.21
N LEU A 49 7.92 14.63 10.45
CA LEU A 49 7.92 13.60 11.49
C LEU A 49 7.67 14.18 12.89
N GLN A 50 8.23 15.36 13.21
CA GLN A 50 8.03 15.98 14.52
C GLN A 50 6.58 16.34 14.76
N ILE A 51 5.86 16.88 13.76
CA ILE A 51 4.42 17.15 13.86
C ILE A 51 3.67 15.87 14.22
N VAL A 52 3.96 14.77 13.51
CA VAL A 52 3.34 13.48 13.78
C VAL A 52 3.65 12.99 15.20
N LYS A 53 4.90 13.06 15.62
CA LYS A 53 5.33 12.61 16.96
C LYS A 53 4.68 13.41 18.08
N ASP A 54 4.51 14.71 17.92
CA ASP A 54 3.84 15.56 18.91
C ASP A 54 2.38 15.13 19.11
N HIS A 55 1.69 14.74 18.03
CA HIS A 55 0.35 14.21 18.12
C HIS A 55 0.28 12.81 18.75
N LEU A 56 1.23 11.95 18.42
CA LEU A 56 1.33 10.61 19.01
C LEU A 56 1.59 10.68 20.52
N GLN A 57 2.49 11.57 20.96
CA GLN A 57 2.78 11.78 22.38
C GLN A 57 1.58 12.35 23.15
N LYS A 58 0.75 13.16 22.52
CA LYS A 58 -0.51 13.67 23.08
C LYS A 58 -1.65 12.64 23.09
N GLY A 59 -1.41 11.42 22.58
CA GLY A 59 -2.43 10.38 22.48
C GLY A 59 -3.50 10.62 21.40
N ASN A 60 -3.26 11.52 20.45
CA ASN A 60 -4.20 11.83 19.38
C ASN A 60 -4.31 10.73 18.32
N SER A 61 -3.30 9.89 18.21
CA SER A 61 -3.25 8.71 17.35
C SER A 61 -2.27 7.69 17.93
N TYR A 62 -2.33 6.45 17.47
CA TYR A 62 -1.41 5.37 17.85
C TYR A 62 -0.41 5.05 16.74
N LEU A 63 -0.85 5.25 15.50
CA LEU A 63 -0.09 4.98 14.29
C LEU A 63 -0.50 6.00 13.23
N VAL A 64 0.47 6.65 12.61
CA VAL A 64 0.26 7.59 11.49
C VAL A 64 1.16 7.17 10.34
N ASN A 65 0.61 6.91 9.18
CA ASN A 65 1.41 6.70 7.98
C ASN A 65 1.84 8.08 7.43
N LEU A 66 3.12 8.42 7.57
CA LEU A 66 3.71 9.66 7.04
C LEU A 66 4.35 9.39 5.69
N THR A 67 4.05 10.22 4.68
CA THR A 67 4.53 10.00 3.32
C THR A 67 5.17 11.25 2.72
N CYS A 68 6.00 11.02 1.69
CA CYS A 68 6.66 12.05 0.91
C CYS A 68 6.26 11.97 -0.55
N ARG A 69 6.07 13.12 -1.18
CA ARG A 69 5.98 13.26 -2.64
C ARG A 69 7.37 13.54 -3.20
N ILE A 70 7.88 12.65 -4.02
CA ILE A 70 9.28 12.62 -4.45
C ILE A 70 9.33 12.80 -5.97
N PRO A 71 9.83 13.94 -6.49
CA PRO A 71 10.04 14.11 -7.92
C PRO A 71 10.95 13.01 -8.47
N VAL A 72 10.60 12.48 -9.65
CA VAL A 72 11.38 11.44 -10.31
C VAL A 72 11.55 11.74 -11.79
N GLU A 73 12.67 11.29 -12.35
CA GLU A 73 12.97 11.32 -13.77
C GLU A 73 13.24 9.91 -14.27
N THR A 74 12.75 9.60 -15.45
CA THR A 74 12.97 8.33 -16.13
C THR A 74 12.92 8.53 -17.65
N ASN A 75 13.61 7.64 -18.38
CA ASN A 75 13.63 7.61 -19.83
C ASN A 75 12.55 6.70 -20.45
N ILE A 76 11.73 6.05 -19.63
CA ILE A 76 10.68 5.15 -20.10
C ILE A 76 9.30 5.65 -19.69
N SER A 77 8.29 5.31 -20.48
CA SER A 77 6.90 5.72 -20.19
C SER A 77 6.32 4.99 -19.00
N LEU A 78 5.27 5.57 -18.38
CA LEU A 78 4.52 4.90 -17.31
C LEU A 78 3.91 3.57 -17.76
N ARG A 79 3.54 3.47 -19.07
CA ARG A 79 3.05 2.22 -19.68
C ARG A 79 4.16 1.16 -19.73
N ASP A 80 5.38 1.54 -20.12
CA ASP A 80 6.50 0.59 -20.17
C ASP A 80 6.92 0.16 -18.77
N ILE A 81 6.85 1.06 -17.78
CA ILE A 81 7.01 0.70 -16.36
C ILE A 81 5.98 -0.37 -15.99
N PHE A 82 4.69 -0.17 -16.32
CA PHE A 82 3.63 -1.15 -16.03
C PHE A 82 3.92 -2.51 -16.65
N LEU A 83 4.30 -2.55 -17.93
CA LEU A 83 4.55 -3.79 -18.65
C LEU A 83 5.76 -4.56 -18.11
N ARG A 84 6.78 -3.84 -17.63
CA ARG A 84 8.04 -4.41 -17.15
C ARG A 84 8.06 -4.67 -15.64
N ALA A 85 7.20 -3.99 -14.87
CA ALA A 85 7.19 -4.11 -13.42
C ALA A 85 6.71 -5.49 -12.97
N HIS A 86 7.33 -6.00 -11.91
CA HIS A 86 6.96 -7.24 -11.24
C HIS A 86 6.30 -6.92 -9.89
N ALA A 87 4.99 -7.08 -9.81
CA ALA A 87 4.21 -6.92 -8.58
C ALA A 87 2.91 -7.74 -8.67
N PRO A 88 2.35 -8.18 -7.53
CA PRO A 88 1.07 -8.90 -7.51
C PRO A 88 -0.07 -8.08 -8.12
N TYR A 89 -0.09 -6.79 -7.86
CA TYR A 89 -1.10 -5.88 -8.37
C TYR A 89 -0.45 -4.76 -9.15
N ARG A 90 -0.73 -4.68 -10.44
CA ARG A 90 -0.25 -3.61 -11.32
C ARG A 90 -1.41 -2.91 -11.97
N PHE A 91 -1.33 -1.59 -12.04
CA PHE A 91 -2.35 -0.77 -12.68
C PHE A 91 -1.68 0.41 -13.38
N TRP A 92 -2.08 0.68 -14.60
CA TRP A 92 -1.67 1.85 -15.37
C TRP A 92 -2.91 2.60 -15.87
N LEU A 93 -2.93 3.90 -15.68
CA LEU A 93 -3.92 4.81 -16.19
C LEU A 93 -3.22 5.82 -17.09
N LYS A 94 -3.65 5.88 -18.37
CA LYS A 94 -3.01 6.70 -19.41
C LYS A 94 -2.81 8.13 -18.95
N ASN A 95 -1.56 8.62 -19.08
CA ASN A 95 -1.13 9.97 -18.73
C ASN A 95 -1.36 10.39 -17.27
N ARG A 96 -1.71 9.45 -16.38
CA ARG A 96 -2.03 9.78 -14.99
C ARG A 96 -1.13 9.05 -14.01
N LEU A 97 -1.06 7.73 -14.07
CA LEU A 97 -0.29 6.99 -13.08
C LEU A 97 0.13 5.58 -13.53
N VAL A 98 1.11 5.04 -12.82
CA VAL A 98 1.37 3.61 -12.73
C VAL A 98 1.51 3.21 -11.26
N CYS A 99 0.89 2.10 -10.88
CA CYS A 99 0.94 1.53 -9.55
C CYS A 99 1.40 0.06 -9.61
N PHE A 100 2.25 -0.35 -8.69
CA PHE A 100 2.76 -1.72 -8.56
C PHE A 100 2.76 -2.16 -7.09
N SER A 101 1.54 -2.35 -6.58
CA SER A 101 1.32 -2.64 -5.16
C SER A 101 1.61 -4.10 -4.80
N PRO A 102 2.26 -4.36 -3.66
CA PRO A 102 2.38 -5.69 -3.09
C PRO A 102 1.20 -6.06 -2.18
N GLU A 103 0.35 -5.09 -1.80
CA GLU A 103 -0.58 -5.23 -0.67
C GLU A 103 -2.03 -5.39 -1.13
N THR A 104 -2.63 -6.53 -0.78
CA THR A 104 -4.07 -6.74 -0.91
C THR A 104 -4.80 -5.80 0.07
N PHE A 105 -5.82 -5.08 -0.42
CA PHE A 105 -6.71 -4.33 0.45
C PHE A 105 -7.73 -5.24 1.10
N VAL A 106 -8.70 -5.69 0.33
CA VAL A 106 -9.64 -6.76 0.72
C VAL A 106 -9.94 -7.66 -0.48
N ARG A 107 -10.21 -8.91 -0.19
CA ARG A 107 -10.69 -9.91 -1.15
C ARG A 107 -12.07 -10.37 -0.71
N VAL A 108 -12.98 -10.54 -1.66
CA VAL A 108 -14.27 -11.18 -1.41
C VAL A 108 -14.38 -12.42 -2.30
N ASP A 109 -14.78 -13.52 -1.71
CA ASP A 109 -15.10 -14.76 -2.41
C ASP A 109 -16.41 -15.32 -1.82
N GLY A 110 -17.46 -15.27 -2.65
CA GLY A 110 -18.82 -15.52 -2.19
C GLY A 110 -19.23 -14.54 -1.07
N ARG A 111 -19.44 -15.04 0.12
CA ARG A 111 -19.78 -14.24 1.31
C ARG A 111 -18.55 -13.88 2.16
N THR A 112 -17.44 -14.55 1.95
CA THR A 112 -16.25 -14.34 2.77
C THR A 112 -15.48 -13.10 2.32
N ILE A 113 -15.24 -12.16 3.25
CA ILE A 113 -14.30 -11.06 3.08
C ILE A 113 -12.99 -11.39 3.82
N SER A 114 -11.87 -11.14 3.19
CA SER A 114 -10.54 -11.42 3.74
C SER A 114 -9.61 -10.22 3.58
N SER A 115 -8.70 -10.02 4.54
CA SER A 115 -7.59 -9.07 4.44
C SER A 115 -6.30 -9.73 4.94
N PHE A 116 -5.17 -9.28 4.41
CA PHE A 116 -3.87 -9.93 4.60
C PHE A 116 -2.82 -8.91 5.06
N PRO A 117 -2.94 -8.36 6.29
CA PRO A 117 -1.96 -7.42 6.80
C PRO A 117 -0.57 -8.04 6.88
N MET A 118 0.41 -7.26 6.46
CA MET A 118 1.81 -7.67 6.45
C MET A 118 2.68 -6.65 7.17
N LYS A 119 3.62 -7.11 8.01
CA LYS A 119 4.57 -6.27 8.73
C LYS A 119 5.84 -7.06 9.03
N GLY A 120 6.96 -6.36 8.97
CA GLY A 120 8.26 -6.95 9.21
C GLY A 120 8.78 -7.75 8.03
N THR A 121 9.97 -7.39 7.58
CA THR A 121 10.70 -8.10 6.54
C THR A 121 12.16 -8.27 6.96
N ILE A 122 12.75 -9.37 6.55
CA ILE A 122 14.18 -9.64 6.77
C ILE A 122 14.77 -10.31 5.53
N ASP A 123 16.04 -10.08 5.26
CA ASP A 123 16.76 -10.81 4.22
C ASP A 123 16.77 -12.31 4.53
N ALA A 124 16.31 -13.12 3.59
CA ALA A 124 16.19 -14.57 3.78
C ALA A 124 17.56 -15.30 3.81
N THR A 125 18.67 -14.60 3.52
CA THR A 125 20.03 -15.15 3.58
C THR A 125 20.67 -15.03 4.96
N ILE A 126 20.05 -14.25 5.87
CA ILE A 126 20.52 -14.13 7.25
C ILE A 126 20.34 -15.47 7.96
N PRO A 127 21.34 -15.95 8.71
CA PRO A 127 21.18 -17.15 9.52
C PRO A 127 20.00 -17.00 10.49
N ASP A 128 19.20 -18.04 10.60
CA ASP A 128 18.02 -18.10 11.46
C ASP A 128 17.02 -16.95 11.24
N ALA A 129 16.95 -16.42 9.99
CA ALA A 129 16.13 -15.26 9.62
C ALA A 129 14.67 -15.38 10.10
N THR A 130 14.10 -16.59 10.06
CA THR A 130 12.73 -16.82 10.53
C THR A 130 12.60 -16.55 12.03
N ASP A 131 13.52 -17.05 12.83
CA ASP A 131 13.50 -16.88 14.28
C ASP A 131 13.80 -15.42 14.66
N VAL A 132 14.76 -14.79 13.99
CA VAL A 132 15.08 -13.36 14.16
C VAL A 132 13.84 -12.50 13.88
N LEU A 133 13.15 -12.74 12.77
CA LEU A 133 11.95 -11.99 12.39
C LEU A 133 10.80 -12.25 13.38
N TYR A 134 10.59 -13.51 13.76
CA TYR A 134 9.48 -13.90 14.63
C TYR A 134 9.66 -13.37 16.08
N ASN A 135 10.89 -13.33 16.58
CA ASN A 135 11.21 -12.89 17.95
C ASN A 135 11.46 -11.38 18.04
N ASN A 136 11.33 -10.61 16.96
CA ASN A 136 11.44 -9.16 17.00
C ASN A 136 10.22 -8.55 17.69
N GLU A 137 10.39 -8.08 18.93
CA GLU A 137 9.30 -7.52 19.75
C GLU A 137 8.67 -6.26 19.15
N LYS A 138 9.48 -5.39 18.50
CA LYS A 138 8.97 -4.18 17.84
C LYS A 138 8.04 -4.56 16.71
N GLU A 139 8.50 -5.43 15.80
CA GLU A 139 7.71 -5.90 14.66
C GLU A 139 6.45 -6.66 15.12
N ALA A 140 6.55 -7.44 16.19
CA ALA A 140 5.42 -8.13 16.79
C ALA A 140 4.34 -7.17 17.29
N ALA A 141 4.73 -6.11 17.99
CA ALA A 141 3.80 -5.10 18.51
C ALA A 141 3.15 -4.28 17.40
N GLU A 142 3.93 -3.90 16.37
CA GLU A 142 3.39 -3.19 15.20
C GLU A 142 2.43 -4.08 14.40
N HIS A 143 2.76 -5.36 14.23
CA HIS A 143 1.91 -6.33 13.56
C HIS A 143 0.59 -6.56 14.31
N ALA A 144 0.64 -6.70 15.64
CA ALA A 144 -0.56 -6.83 16.46
C ALA A 144 -1.49 -5.60 16.32
N THR A 145 -0.91 -4.41 16.31
CA THR A 145 -1.65 -3.15 16.13
C THR A 145 -2.37 -3.09 14.79
N ILE A 146 -1.70 -3.47 13.68
CA ILE A 146 -2.31 -3.44 12.36
C ILE A 146 -3.37 -4.53 12.19
N VAL A 147 -3.15 -5.71 12.77
CA VAL A 147 -4.14 -6.80 12.76
C VAL A 147 -5.42 -6.39 13.49
N ASP A 148 -5.30 -5.76 14.67
CA ASP A 148 -6.46 -5.29 15.42
C ASP A 148 -7.20 -4.17 14.69
N LEU A 149 -6.47 -3.23 14.08
CA LEU A 149 -7.07 -2.18 13.26
C LEU A 149 -7.88 -2.74 12.10
N ILE A 150 -7.32 -3.67 11.33
CA ILE A 150 -8.02 -4.27 10.17
C ILE A 150 -9.18 -5.15 10.64
N ARG A 151 -9.05 -5.86 11.74
CA ARG A 151 -10.14 -6.62 12.33
C ARG A 151 -11.33 -5.72 12.69
N ASN A 152 -11.06 -4.56 13.28
CA ASN A 152 -12.08 -3.56 13.58
C ASN A 152 -12.71 -2.99 12.29
N ASP A 153 -11.90 -2.68 11.28
CA ASP A 153 -12.41 -2.20 9.98
C ASP A 153 -13.35 -3.24 9.34
N LEU A 154 -12.95 -4.50 9.26
CA LEU A 154 -13.80 -5.55 8.70
C LEU A 154 -15.10 -5.77 9.50
N SER A 155 -15.08 -5.56 10.82
CA SER A 155 -16.26 -5.69 11.68
C SER A 155 -17.37 -4.66 11.39
N ILE A 156 -17.06 -3.60 10.61
CA ILE A 156 -18.07 -2.64 10.14
C ILE A 156 -19.00 -3.29 9.08
N VAL A 157 -18.46 -4.22 8.29
CA VAL A 157 -19.13 -4.76 7.11
C VAL A 157 -19.41 -6.26 7.17
N ALA A 158 -18.85 -6.94 8.17
CA ALA A 158 -18.90 -8.40 8.27
C ALA A 158 -19.13 -8.86 9.71
N ASP A 159 -19.81 -9.99 9.82
CA ASP A 159 -19.97 -10.75 11.05
C ASP A 159 -18.88 -11.82 11.19
N HIS A 160 -18.71 -12.36 12.38
CA HIS A 160 -17.77 -13.45 12.68
C HIS A 160 -16.33 -13.15 12.26
N VAL A 161 -15.90 -11.89 12.41
CA VAL A 161 -14.54 -11.48 12.06
C VAL A 161 -13.54 -12.12 13.03
N HIS A 162 -12.57 -12.84 12.47
CA HIS A 162 -11.55 -13.54 13.23
C HIS A 162 -10.23 -13.62 12.48
N VAL A 163 -9.14 -13.80 13.20
CA VAL A 163 -7.81 -14.05 12.63
C VAL A 163 -7.68 -15.55 12.40
N SER A 164 -7.70 -15.97 11.14
CA SER A 164 -7.57 -17.38 10.75
C SER A 164 -6.14 -17.88 10.80
N ARG A 165 -5.18 -16.99 10.47
CA ARG A 165 -3.75 -17.27 10.56
C ARG A 165 -3.04 -16.03 11.11
N TYR A 166 -2.24 -16.21 12.16
CA TYR A 166 -1.53 -15.11 12.81
C TYR A 166 -0.02 -15.20 12.63
N ARG A 167 0.61 -14.12 12.15
CA ARG A 167 2.07 -13.94 11.98
C ARG A 167 2.76 -15.15 11.33
N TYR A 168 2.19 -15.70 10.26
CA TYR A 168 2.90 -16.71 9.48
C TYR A 168 3.97 -16.06 8.61
N VAL A 169 5.05 -16.80 8.38
CA VAL A 169 6.19 -16.32 7.59
C VAL A 169 6.03 -16.76 6.14
N GLU A 170 6.17 -15.81 5.22
CA GLU A 170 6.19 -16.04 3.79
C GLU A 170 7.56 -15.69 3.22
N ARG A 171 8.02 -16.49 2.26
CA ARG A 171 9.24 -16.21 1.49
C ARG A 171 8.86 -15.53 0.19
N LEU A 172 9.34 -14.32 -0.01
CA LEU A 172 9.11 -13.53 -1.22
C LEU A 172 10.42 -13.37 -1.99
N THR A 173 10.33 -13.49 -3.33
CA THR A 173 11.46 -13.21 -4.22
C THR A 173 11.35 -11.77 -4.71
N THR A 174 12.43 -11.02 -4.55
CA THR A 174 12.55 -9.63 -5.02
C THR A 174 13.73 -9.50 -5.99
N ASN A 175 13.84 -8.36 -6.66
CA ASN A 175 15.00 -8.04 -7.50
C ASN A 175 16.33 -7.94 -6.74
N ARG A 176 16.28 -7.84 -5.41
CA ARG A 176 17.46 -7.76 -4.53
C ARG A 176 17.76 -9.07 -3.79
N GLY A 177 16.99 -10.12 -4.10
CA GLY A 177 17.11 -11.41 -3.43
C GLY A 177 15.80 -11.83 -2.76
N ALA A 178 15.85 -12.94 -2.04
CA ALA A 178 14.71 -13.43 -1.28
C ALA A 178 14.62 -12.75 0.09
N ILE A 179 13.40 -12.40 0.49
CA ILE A 179 13.09 -11.87 1.82
C ILE A 179 12.07 -12.78 2.51
N LEU A 180 12.09 -12.80 3.83
CA LEU A 180 11.01 -13.33 4.66
C LEU A 180 10.15 -12.18 5.14
N GLN A 181 8.84 -12.40 5.19
CA GLN A 181 7.86 -11.42 5.63
C GLN A 181 6.85 -12.09 6.55
N THR A 182 6.43 -11.40 7.63
CA THR A 182 5.30 -11.87 8.43
C THR A 182 4.00 -11.30 7.91
N SER A 183 3.01 -12.18 7.76
CA SER A 183 1.65 -11.87 7.34
C SER A 183 0.63 -12.45 8.32
N SER A 184 -0.57 -11.90 8.33
CA SER A 184 -1.73 -12.52 8.99
C SER A 184 -2.89 -12.56 8.01
N GLU A 185 -3.84 -13.43 8.27
CA GLU A 185 -5.07 -13.54 7.50
C GLU A 185 -6.26 -13.32 8.43
N ILE A 186 -7.12 -12.37 8.06
CA ILE A 186 -8.31 -11.99 8.80
C ILE A 186 -9.51 -12.24 7.90
N ASN A 187 -10.46 -13.01 8.36
CA ASN A 187 -11.66 -13.39 7.63
C ASN A 187 -12.92 -12.93 8.37
N GLY A 188 -13.97 -12.63 7.60
CA GLY A 188 -15.32 -12.35 8.11
C GLY A 188 -16.37 -12.78 7.10
N GLN A 189 -17.63 -12.77 7.51
CA GLN A 189 -18.78 -13.05 6.65
C GLN A 189 -19.53 -11.75 6.38
N LEU A 190 -19.54 -11.28 5.12
CA LEU A 190 -20.27 -10.07 4.74
C LEU A 190 -21.72 -10.17 5.18
N THR A 191 -22.23 -9.09 5.80
CA THR A 191 -23.65 -8.99 6.09
C THR A 191 -24.47 -8.99 4.81
N ASP A 192 -25.74 -9.35 4.86
CA ASP A 192 -26.61 -9.40 3.67
C ASP A 192 -26.65 -8.06 2.94
N TYR A 193 -26.63 -6.96 3.67
CA TYR A 193 -26.58 -5.63 3.08
C TYR A 193 -25.33 -5.42 2.22
N TYR A 194 -24.14 -5.64 2.77
CA TYR A 194 -22.88 -5.39 2.07
C TYR A 194 -22.58 -6.43 0.98
N LEU A 195 -23.11 -7.62 1.07
CA LEU A 195 -23.03 -8.63 0.01
C LEU A 195 -23.64 -8.12 -1.30
N HIS A 196 -24.71 -7.33 -1.21
CA HIS A 196 -25.38 -6.74 -2.36
C HIS A 196 -24.94 -5.29 -2.67
N HIS A 197 -24.10 -4.69 -1.82
CA HIS A 197 -23.66 -3.30 -1.93
C HIS A 197 -22.13 -3.17 -1.83
N ILE A 198 -21.40 -3.89 -2.70
CA ILE A 198 -19.91 -3.98 -2.67
C ILE A 198 -19.25 -2.59 -2.75
N GLY A 199 -19.79 -1.65 -3.52
CA GLY A 199 -19.26 -0.28 -3.57
C GLY A 199 -19.37 0.45 -2.23
N GLN A 200 -20.46 0.28 -1.49
CA GLN A 200 -20.63 0.86 -0.16
C GLN A 200 -19.77 0.14 0.88
N MET A 201 -19.61 -1.17 0.74
CA MET A 201 -18.66 -1.95 1.54
C MET A 201 -17.24 -1.38 1.40
N LEU A 202 -16.75 -1.21 0.17
CA LEU A 202 -15.44 -0.60 -0.07
C LEU A 202 -15.34 0.80 0.51
N TYR A 203 -16.35 1.64 0.27
CA TYR A 203 -16.37 3.02 0.75
C TYR A 203 -16.29 3.11 2.28
N SER A 204 -17.01 2.25 3.01
CA SER A 204 -16.99 2.22 4.48
C SER A 204 -15.64 1.79 5.08
N GLN A 205 -14.81 1.09 4.29
CA GLN A 205 -13.46 0.70 4.71
C GLN A 205 -12.42 1.80 4.48
N LEU A 206 -12.75 2.85 3.71
CA LEU A 206 -11.82 3.93 3.36
C LEU A 206 -11.75 5.02 4.44
N PRO A 207 -10.58 5.67 4.57
CA PRO A 207 -9.32 5.29 3.95
C PRO A 207 -8.78 3.98 4.55
N ALA A 208 -7.96 3.25 3.77
CA ALA A 208 -7.37 1.99 4.24
C ALA A 208 -6.52 2.21 5.50
N GLY A 209 -6.87 1.51 6.59
CA GLY A 209 -6.23 1.69 7.90
C GLY A 209 -4.72 1.41 7.87
N SER A 210 -4.28 0.41 7.08
CA SER A 210 -2.87 0.02 6.96
C SER A 210 -1.95 1.13 6.46
N ILE A 211 -2.49 2.07 5.67
CA ILE A 211 -1.75 3.19 5.05
C ILE A 211 -2.23 4.56 5.49
N THR A 212 -3.04 4.61 6.52
CA THR A 212 -3.50 5.85 7.16
C THR A 212 -3.07 5.85 8.62
N GLY A 213 -3.58 4.91 9.40
CA GLY A 213 -3.38 4.77 10.83
C GLY A 213 -4.71 4.81 11.61
N ALA A 214 -4.61 4.94 12.93
CA ALA A 214 -5.76 4.87 13.83
C ALA A 214 -5.65 5.84 15.02
N PRO A 215 -6.80 6.45 15.42
CA PRO A 215 -8.14 6.44 14.84
C PRO A 215 -8.21 7.25 13.53
N LYS A 216 -8.89 6.75 12.50
CA LYS A 216 -8.87 7.30 11.14
C LYS A 216 -9.15 8.81 11.04
N PRO A 217 -10.25 9.37 11.60
CA PRO A 217 -10.56 10.79 11.43
C PRO A 217 -9.46 11.71 11.98
N LYS A 218 -8.94 11.39 13.16
CA LYS A 218 -7.88 12.18 13.80
C LYS A 218 -6.55 12.03 13.06
N THR A 219 -6.25 10.82 12.63
CA THR A 219 -5.02 10.53 11.87
C THR A 219 -5.00 11.23 10.52
N MET A 220 -6.14 11.31 9.82
CA MET A 220 -6.26 12.09 8.57
C MET A 220 -5.97 13.57 8.79
N ALA A 221 -6.45 14.16 9.88
CA ALA A 221 -6.14 15.56 10.21
C ALA A 221 -4.64 15.78 10.47
N ILE A 222 -3.98 14.83 11.18
CA ILE A 222 -2.54 14.87 11.43
C ILE A 222 -1.75 14.76 10.10
N ILE A 223 -2.16 13.86 9.21
CA ILE A 223 -1.55 13.72 7.88
C ILE A 223 -1.65 15.03 7.09
N ALA A 224 -2.83 15.65 7.07
CA ALA A 224 -3.06 16.91 6.37
C ALA A 224 -2.24 18.07 6.94
N GLU A 225 -1.89 18.03 8.23
CA GLU A 225 -1.01 19.02 8.87
C GLU A 225 0.47 18.77 8.58
N ALA A 226 0.87 17.47 8.55
CA ALA A 226 2.27 17.08 8.41
C ALA A 226 2.76 17.04 6.95
N GLU A 227 1.89 16.67 6.02
CA GLU A 227 2.22 16.55 4.59
C GLU A 227 1.89 17.86 3.86
N ASP A 228 2.80 18.31 3.00
CA ASP A 228 2.70 19.55 2.23
C ASP A 228 2.09 19.35 0.83
N TYR A 229 1.40 18.22 0.61
CA TYR A 229 0.79 17.87 -0.67
C TYR A 229 -0.49 17.06 -0.52
N GLN A 230 -1.26 16.99 -1.60
CA GLN A 230 -2.45 16.13 -1.69
C GLN A 230 -2.04 14.73 -2.13
N ARG A 231 -2.47 13.69 -1.40
CA ARG A 231 -2.14 12.29 -1.74
C ARG A 231 -2.71 11.83 -3.08
N GLY A 232 -3.85 12.39 -3.51
CA GLY A 232 -4.50 12.01 -4.77
C GLY A 232 -4.86 10.52 -4.79
N PHE A 233 -4.35 9.79 -5.79
CA PHE A 233 -4.55 8.35 -5.91
C PHE A 233 -3.76 7.53 -4.88
N TYR A 234 -2.68 8.07 -4.33
CA TYR A 234 -1.89 7.39 -3.31
C TYR A 234 -2.72 7.17 -2.04
N SER A 235 -2.62 6.01 -1.44
CA SER A 235 -3.47 5.53 -0.35
C SER A 235 -4.92 5.23 -0.75
N GLY A 236 -5.25 5.31 -2.04
CA GLY A 236 -6.52 4.84 -2.59
C GLY A 236 -6.57 3.32 -2.73
N VAL A 237 -7.60 2.85 -3.41
CA VAL A 237 -7.83 1.43 -3.69
C VAL A 237 -8.09 1.23 -5.17
N MET A 238 -7.49 0.21 -5.73
CA MET A 238 -7.76 -0.31 -7.07
C MET A 238 -8.26 -1.75 -6.95
N GLY A 239 -9.11 -2.17 -7.90
CA GLY A 239 -9.62 -3.54 -7.83
C GLY A 239 -10.47 -3.94 -9.02
N TYR A 240 -10.78 -5.22 -9.05
CA TYR A 240 -11.70 -5.85 -9.98
C TYR A 240 -12.85 -6.47 -9.21
N CYS A 241 -14.07 -6.18 -9.65
CA CYS A 241 -15.29 -6.71 -9.07
C CYS A 241 -16.09 -7.48 -10.14
N ALA A 242 -16.50 -8.69 -9.80
CA ALA A 242 -17.40 -9.53 -10.56
C ALA A 242 -18.47 -10.12 -9.63
N PRO A 243 -19.55 -10.74 -10.15
CA PRO A 243 -20.52 -11.39 -9.28
C PRO A 243 -19.88 -12.37 -8.31
N GLY A 244 -20.08 -12.14 -7.02
CA GLY A 244 -19.53 -12.95 -5.93
C GLY A 244 -18.02 -12.87 -5.73
N ARG A 245 -17.29 -11.98 -6.42
CA ARG A 245 -15.83 -11.85 -6.30
C ARG A 245 -15.37 -10.41 -6.33
N LEU A 246 -14.50 -10.07 -5.40
CA LEU A 246 -13.71 -8.84 -5.42
C LEU A 246 -12.25 -9.17 -5.17
N GLU A 247 -11.38 -8.62 -5.99
CA GLU A 247 -9.93 -8.60 -5.76
C GLU A 247 -9.49 -7.15 -5.74
N SER A 248 -8.91 -6.68 -4.64
CA SER A 248 -8.51 -5.27 -4.51
C SER A 248 -7.18 -5.09 -3.81
N ALA A 249 -6.50 -4.01 -4.13
CA ALA A 249 -5.21 -3.66 -3.59
C ALA A 249 -5.15 -2.20 -3.16
N VAL A 250 -4.31 -1.93 -2.18
CA VAL A 250 -4.00 -0.57 -1.75
C VAL A 250 -3.10 0.10 -2.79
N MET A 251 -3.37 1.35 -3.15
CA MET A 251 -2.54 2.09 -4.11
C MET A 251 -1.31 2.68 -3.41
N ILE A 252 -0.29 1.86 -3.27
CA ILE A 252 1.05 2.22 -2.83
C ILE A 252 2.08 1.80 -3.90
N ARG A 253 3.32 2.23 -3.77
CA ARG A 253 4.32 2.03 -4.85
C ARG A 253 3.79 2.60 -6.16
N LEU A 254 3.52 3.87 -6.15
CA LEU A 254 2.82 4.58 -7.22
C LEU A 254 3.68 5.72 -7.73
N ILE A 255 3.69 5.85 -9.06
CA ILE A 255 4.18 7.04 -9.75
C ILE A 255 2.98 7.70 -10.39
N ASP A 256 2.71 8.95 -10.08
CA ASP A 256 1.71 9.75 -10.76
C ASP A 256 2.31 10.93 -11.53
N ALA A 257 1.57 11.39 -12.53
CA ALA A 257 1.91 12.54 -13.33
C ALA A 257 1.02 13.72 -12.92
N GLU A 258 1.64 14.76 -12.40
CA GLU A 258 1.01 16.01 -12.01
C GLU A 258 1.70 17.17 -12.75
N ASP A 259 0.98 17.96 -13.50
CA ASP A 259 1.47 19.15 -14.23
C ASP A 259 2.74 18.90 -15.08
N GLY A 260 2.82 17.73 -15.72
CA GLY A 260 3.95 17.34 -16.57
C GLY A 260 5.17 16.82 -15.82
N GLN A 261 5.12 16.74 -14.50
CA GLN A 261 6.17 16.17 -13.66
C GLN A 261 5.72 14.81 -13.11
N LEU A 262 6.68 13.87 -13.01
CA LEU A 262 6.45 12.58 -12.36
C LEU A 262 6.80 12.63 -10.87
N TYR A 263 5.95 12.04 -10.06
CA TYR A 263 6.14 11.94 -8.61
C TYR A 263 5.98 10.50 -8.13
N TYR A 264 6.96 10.02 -7.41
CA TYR A 264 6.84 8.80 -6.62
C TYR A 264 6.37 9.14 -5.22
N LYS A 265 5.38 8.42 -4.70
CA LYS A 265 4.90 8.62 -3.33
C LYS A 265 5.29 7.42 -2.48
N ALA A 266 5.98 7.68 -1.37
CA ALA A 266 6.45 6.66 -0.45
C ALA A 266 6.42 7.16 0.99
N GLY A 267 6.23 6.24 1.92
CA GLY A 267 6.21 6.54 3.35
C GLY A 267 6.20 5.30 4.22
N GLY A 268 6.04 5.52 5.51
CA GLY A 268 6.02 4.48 6.51
C GLY A 268 5.11 4.79 7.69
N GLY A 269 4.80 3.77 8.48
CA GLY A 269 3.99 3.89 9.69
C GLY A 269 4.83 4.43 10.84
N ILE A 270 4.46 5.61 11.34
CA ILE A 270 5.13 6.28 12.45
C ILE A 270 4.40 5.97 13.75
N THR A 271 5.15 5.54 14.74
CA THR A 271 4.71 5.33 16.12
C THR A 271 5.46 6.27 17.07
N ALA A 272 5.05 6.30 18.33
CA ALA A 272 5.76 7.09 19.34
C ALA A 272 7.24 6.68 19.51
N ARG A 273 7.58 5.41 19.17
CA ARG A 273 8.94 4.86 19.26
C ARG A 273 9.77 5.03 17.99
N SER A 274 9.18 5.52 16.91
CA SER A 274 9.88 5.69 15.63
C SER A 274 11.08 6.63 15.76
N VAL A 275 12.19 6.25 15.14
CA VAL A 275 13.45 7.01 15.09
C VAL A 275 13.60 7.66 13.71
N CYS A 276 13.78 8.96 13.67
CA CYS A 276 13.78 9.75 12.43
C CYS A 276 14.74 9.22 11.37
N ARG A 277 15.95 8.82 11.76
CA ARG A 277 16.95 8.29 10.82
C ARG A 277 16.48 7.00 10.15
N ASP A 278 15.88 6.10 10.92
CA ASP A 278 15.48 4.78 10.44
C ASP A 278 14.26 4.90 9.51
N GLU A 279 13.27 5.70 9.91
CA GLU A 279 12.07 5.96 9.10
C GLU A 279 12.42 6.67 7.78
N TYR A 280 13.35 7.63 7.81
CA TYR A 280 13.85 8.31 6.62
C TYR A 280 14.57 7.33 5.66
N GLN A 281 15.39 6.44 6.17
CA GLN A 281 16.05 5.40 5.37
C GLN A 281 15.01 4.43 4.77
N GLU A 282 13.97 4.09 5.50
CA GLU A 282 12.88 3.25 5.00
C GLU A 282 12.16 3.92 3.81
N VAL A 283 11.89 5.24 3.89
CA VAL A 283 11.32 5.99 2.75
C VAL A 283 12.22 5.87 1.53
N ILE A 284 13.53 6.12 1.68
CA ILE A 284 14.50 6.05 0.57
C ILE A 284 14.51 4.65 -0.06
N GLN A 285 14.52 3.60 0.76
CA GLN A 285 14.56 2.21 0.29
C GLN A 285 13.29 1.82 -0.48
N LYS A 286 12.15 2.47 -0.21
CA LYS A 286 10.88 2.22 -0.90
C LYS A 286 10.77 2.90 -2.26
N VAL A 287 11.68 3.83 -2.60
CA VAL A 287 11.62 4.59 -3.86
C VAL A 287 12.39 3.85 -4.96
N TYR A 288 11.73 2.89 -5.57
CA TYR A 288 12.28 2.13 -6.69
C TYR A 288 11.18 1.62 -7.61
N VAL A 289 11.57 1.28 -8.84
CA VAL A 289 10.70 0.61 -9.81
C VAL A 289 11.08 -0.87 -9.87
N PRO A 290 10.13 -1.80 -9.67
CA PRO A 290 10.42 -3.23 -9.62
C PRO A 290 10.56 -3.83 -11.03
N ILE A 291 11.56 -3.34 -11.78
CA ILE A 291 11.94 -3.82 -13.12
C ILE A 291 13.26 -4.57 -13.00
N TYR A 292 13.30 -5.82 -13.46
CA TYR A 292 14.49 -6.70 -13.45
C TYR A 292 14.35 -7.82 -14.46
#